data_861ec85056361e75959a752a73f13b3d
#
_entry.id   861ec85056361e75959a752a73f13b3d
#
_cell.length_a   1.000
_cell.length_b   1.000
_cell.length_c   1.000
_cell.angle_alpha   90.00
_cell.angle_beta   90.00
_cell.angle_gamma   90.00
#
_symmetry.space_group_name_H-M   'P 1'
#
loop_
_entity.id
_entity.type
_entity.pdbx_description
1 polymer ?
#
loop_
_entity_poly.entity_id
_entity_poly.type
_entity_poly.pdbx_seq_one_letter_code
_entity_poly.pdbx_strand_id
1 'polypeptide(L)'
;MALTKRHQTRDRGALSRPTTESLLAIGLAILSVASLLWHYAHNELLLYGDAVAHINIARRVVDNRQWFTSFFQLGTVWLPLQHAAMLPFVWNNRLWQSGIAGSIPSMIAYVLGGLGIFRLVNELRPMLCSTTGDEDWAPRFMALPALLATAIYALNPNLLYMQSTAMNEPIYIAFFIWALVYLQQMFRLGREGGSQRDQPSTRGQALERCGICLAGGAWTRYDGWFTAALIGVIVVIVVARWWRRESESSRRRVLAKSLIEFVLLNALVPVFWLAYNDRVSGRAMDWANGPYSAKAIAERTTRRDAPPYPGKNRPLMASLYFLKAAQLNLGSPPWGRVMLAFALLGTAVAVSRLWHYWVSLLLWMPLIFYAISIAFGSVPIFIPVWWPFSYYNVRYGLELLPVFAVFPVLLAGFVAKQVLNRRRQLAAWALLAACVAGSYFSAWAAGPITLREARVNSRSRVAMEGALANFLIRLPKSATLLMYEGSHVGALQRAGIPLKHVISEAGHPDWEWALLDPAQKADYIIACQGDPVWTAAKEHRSQLNEVISIMVPDQERCIVYTPNGRSASPQTP
;
A
#
# COMPACT_ATOMS: atom_id res chain seq x y z
N MET A 1 68.55 -18.67 13.65
CA MET A 1 67.24 -18.91 14.25
C MET A 1 66.76 -17.58 14.78
N ALA A 2 66.03 -16.80 13.97
CA ALA A 2 65.56 -15.47 14.29
C ALA A 2 64.02 -15.44 14.07
N LEU A 3 63.28 -15.36 15.17
CA LEU A 3 61.83 -15.26 15.22
C LEU A 3 61.39 -13.82 14.90
N THR A 4 60.83 -13.60 13.71
CA THR A 4 60.16 -12.35 13.34
C THR A 4 58.74 -12.33 13.91
N LYS A 5 58.54 -11.55 14.98
CA LYS A 5 57.24 -11.18 15.52
C LYS A 5 56.53 -10.24 14.53
N ARG A 6 55.48 -10.71 13.85
CA ARG A 6 54.51 -9.86 13.15
C ARG A 6 53.65 -9.12 14.18
N HIS A 7 53.88 -7.82 14.32
CA HIS A 7 52.93 -6.91 14.99
C HIS A 7 51.67 -6.82 14.14
N GLN A 8 50.57 -7.42 14.62
CA GLN A 8 49.23 -7.08 14.18
C GLN A 8 48.88 -5.72 14.81
N THR A 9 48.99 -4.66 14.05
CA THR A 9 48.35 -3.38 14.37
C THR A 9 46.84 -3.57 14.25
N ARG A 10 46.18 -3.60 15.39
CA ARG A 10 44.73 -3.43 15.50
C ARG A 10 44.37 -2.05 14.94
N ASP A 11 43.85 -2.00 13.71
CA ASP A 11 43.19 -0.83 13.17
C ASP A 11 41.97 -0.50 14.05
N ARG A 12 42.14 0.49 14.93
CA ARG A 12 41.07 1.09 15.72
C ARG A 12 40.24 1.96 14.79
N GLY A 13 39.04 1.49 14.42
CA GLY A 13 37.85 2.33 14.24
C GLY A 13 37.97 3.49 13.26
N ALA A 14 38.35 3.28 12.01
CA ALA A 14 37.94 4.19 10.96
C ALA A 14 36.45 3.97 10.72
N LEU A 15 35.61 4.90 11.17
CA LEU A 15 34.21 4.99 10.78
C LEU A 15 34.16 4.96 9.24
N SER A 16 33.68 3.87 8.66
CA SER A 16 33.57 3.74 7.21
C SER A 16 32.69 4.89 6.71
N ARG A 17 33.16 5.61 5.67
CA ARG A 17 32.34 6.67 5.06
C ARG A 17 30.99 6.09 4.65
N PRO A 18 29.86 6.79 4.94
CA PRO A 18 28.54 6.29 4.60
C PRO A 18 28.45 6.03 3.09
N THR A 19 27.86 4.91 2.71
CA THR A 19 27.62 4.58 1.30
C THR A 19 26.57 5.52 0.71
N THR A 20 26.53 5.67 -0.61
CA THR A 20 25.48 6.45 -1.29
C THR A 20 24.07 5.97 -0.91
N GLU A 21 23.88 4.65 -0.74
CA GLU A 21 22.60 4.09 -0.30
C GLU A 21 22.24 4.50 1.14
N SER A 22 23.22 4.54 2.05
CA SER A 22 22.97 4.97 3.43
C SER A 22 22.57 6.44 3.50
N LEU A 23 23.24 7.30 2.75
CA LEU A 23 22.90 8.73 2.66
C LEU A 23 21.51 8.93 2.03
N LEU A 24 21.19 8.15 1.00
CA LEU A 24 19.89 8.16 0.36
C LEU A 24 18.79 7.70 1.33
N ALA A 25 19.02 6.63 2.08
CA ALA A 25 18.07 6.13 3.09
C ALA A 25 17.78 7.19 4.15
N ILE A 26 18.82 7.90 4.64
CA ILE A 26 18.65 8.99 5.61
C ILE A 26 17.85 10.14 4.99
N GLY A 27 18.16 10.55 3.76
CA GLY A 27 17.42 11.61 3.06
C GLY A 27 15.94 11.25 2.85
N LEU A 28 15.64 10.01 2.45
CA LEU A 28 14.28 9.49 2.31
C LEU A 28 13.54 9.45 3.65
N ALA A 29 14.20 9.03 4.72
CA ALA A 29 13.63 8.99 6.06
C ALA A 29 13.30 10.41 6.56
N ILE A 30 14.20 11.37 6.38
CA ILE A 30 13.97 12.78 6.74
C ILE A 30 12.75 13.33 5.97
N LEU A 31 12.68 13.10 4.66
CA LEU A 31 11.56 13.55 3.83
C LEU A 31 10.24 12.88 4.26
N SER A 32 10.28 11.59 4.59
CA SER A 32 9.13 10.83 5.09
C SER A 32 8.60 11.42 6.41
N VAL A 33 9.49 11.68 7.37
CA VAL A 33 9.13 12.28 8.67
C VAL A 33 8.60 13.71 8.48
N ALA A 34 9.24 14.52 7.64
CA ALA A 34 8.78 15.88 7.35
C ALA A 34 7.35 15.89 6.77
N SER A 35 7.08 14.96 5.84
CA SER A 35 5.74 14.78 5.27
C SER A 35 4.72 14.34 6.32
N LEU A 36 5.07 13.37 7.18
CA LEU A 36 4.20 12.95 8.28
C LEU A 36 3.85 14.13 9.19
N LEU A 37 4.86 14.89 9.63
CA LEU A 37 4.65 16.03 10.52
C LEU A 37 3.77 17.11 9.89
N TRP A 38 3.94 17.36 8.58
CA TRP A 38 3.09 18.27 7.82
C TRP A 38 1.62 17.82 7.85
N HIS A 39 1.35 16.60 7.43
CA HIS A 39 -0.03 16.07 7.36
C HIS A 39 -0.65 15.86 8.75
N TYR A 40 0.15 15.53 9.77
CA TYR A 40 -0.29 15.46 11.15
C TYR A 40 -0.75 16.83 11.66
N ALA A 41 0.05 17.89 11.43
CA ALA A 41 -0.30 19.25 11.84
C ALA A 41 -1.59 19.77 11.17
N HIS A 42 -1.95 19.24 10.01
CA HIS A 42 -3.17 19.59 9.29
C HIS A 42 -4.35 18.61 9.55
N ASN A 43 -4.21 17.64 10.48
CA ASN A 43 -5.22 16.62 10.79
C ASN A 43 -5.64 15.75 9.59
N GLU A 44 -4.68 15.36 8.74
CA GLU A 44 -4.95 14.68 7.46
C GLU A 44 -4.68 13.17 7.48
N LEU A 45 -4.17 12.60 8.59
CA LEU A 45 -3.76 11.20 8.66
C LEU A 45 -4.94 10.21 8.58
N LEU A 46 -6.12 10.59 9.08
CA LEU A 46 -7.31 9.75 9.20
C LEU A 46 -8.45 10.16 8.24
N LEU A 47 -8.12 10.85 7.14
CA LEU A 47 -9.14 11.26 6.17
C LEU A 47 -9.67 10.08 5.34
N TYR A 48 -8.84 9.08 4.97
CA TYR A 48 -9.34 7.87 4.32
C TYR A 48 -10.10 6.98 5.31
N GLY A 49 -11.30 6.56 4.95
CA GLY A 49 -12.08 5.58 5.72
C GLY A 49 -11.35 4.26 5.86
N ASP A 50 -10.71 3.80 4.79
CA ASP A 50 -9.90 2.58 4.79
C ASP A 50 -8.74 2.68 5.80
N ALA A 51 -8.08 3.85 5.91
CA ALA A 51 -7.01 4.06 6.89
C ALA A 51 -7.53 3.95 8.34
N VAL A 52 -8.71 4.51 8.61
CA VAL A 52 -9.38 4.37 9.91
C VAL A 52 -9.73 2.91 10.18
N ALA A 53 -10.28 2.19 9.19
CA ALA A 53 -10.61 0.78 9.32
C ALA A 53 -9.36 -0.08 9.59
N HIS A 54 -8.29 0.09 8.81
CA HIS A 54 -7.04 -0.67 8.98
C HIS A 54 -6.43 -0.53 10.38
N ILE A 55 -6.33 0.69 10.88
CA ILE A 55 -5.74 0.93 12.20
C ILE A 55 -6.62 0.38 13.34
N ASN A 56 -7.95 0.42 13.18
CA ASN A 56 -8.87 -0.11 14.17
C ASN A 56 -8.97 -1.64 14.13
N ILE A 57 -8.82 -2.29 12.97
CA ILE A 57 -8.65 -3.74 12.88
C ILE A 57 -7.41 -4.18 13.67
N ALA A 58 -6.26 -3.51 13.47
CA ALA A 58 -5.05 -3.79 14.26
C ALA A 58 -5.27 -3.52 15.77
N ARG A 59 -5.96 -2.45 16.12
CA ARG A 59 -6.30 -2.13 17.51
C ARG A 59 -7.19 -3.18 18.15
N ARG A 60 -8.17 -3.71 17.43
CA ARG A 60 -9.07 -4.76 17.91
C ARG A 60 -8.32 -6.04 18.29
N VAL A 61 -7.28 -6.40 17.53
CA VAL A 61 -6.41 -7.53 17.88
C VAL A 61 -5.74 -7.35 19.24
N VAL A 62 -5.30 -6.13 19.54
CA VAL A 62 -4.62 -5.77 20.80
C VAL A 62 -5.60 -5.61 21.96
N ASP A 63 -6.79 -5.06 21.70
CA ASP A 63 -7.82 -4.82 22.72
C ASP A 63 -8.69 -6.06 23.01
N ASN A 64 -8.45 -7.19 22.34
CA ASN A 64 -9.24 -8.39 22.58
C ASN A 64 -9.04 -8.92 24.01
N ARG A 65 -10.15 -9.25 24.69
CA ARG A 65 -10.15 -9.81 26.04
C ARG A 65 -9.55 -11.23 26.09
N GLN A 66 -9.68 -11.97 24.99
CA GLN A 66 -9.23 -13.36 24.87
C GLN A 66 -8.08 -13.44 23.87
N TRP A 67 -6.83 -13.39 24.34
CA TRP A 67 -5.63 -13.34 23.51
C TRP A 67 -5.56 -14.43 22.43
N PHE A 68 -6.05 -15.64 22.72
CA PHE A 68 -6.05 -16.76 21.76
C PHE A 68 -7.06 -16.60 20.62
N THR A 69 -8.06 -15.72 20.76
CA THR A 69 -8.99 -15.36 19.69
C THR A 69 -8.60 -14.08 18.95
N SER A 70 -7.52 -13.41 19.40
CA SER A 70 -7.07 -12.13 18.82
C SER A 70 -6.80 -12.23 17.31
N PHE A 71 -6.25 -13.35 16.85
CA PHE A 71 -5.99 -13.59 15.44
C PHE A 71 -7.27 -13.53 14.58
N PHE A 72 -8.41 -13.96 15.10
CA PHE A 72 -9.69 -13.94 14.41
C PHE A 72 -10.30 -12.52 14.29
N GLN A 73 -9.70 -11.53 14.93
CA GLN A 73 -10.12 -10.13 14.85
C GLN A 73 -9.56 -9.37 13.64
N LEU A 74 -8.76 -10.02 12.79
CA LEU A 74 -8.19 -9.40 11.59
C LEU A 74 -9.22 -9.09 10.49
N GLY A 75 -10.45 -9.60 10.61
CA GLY A 75 -11.49 -9.48 9.60
C GLY A 75 -11.22 -10.38 8.38
N THR A 76 -12.10 -10.36 7.38
CA THR A 76 -12.08 -11.28 6.24
C THR A 76 -11.81 -10.60 4.90
N VAL A 77 -11.87 -9.27 4.83
CA VAL A 77 -11.81 -8.52 3.57
C VAL A 77 -10.39 -8.08 3.23
N TRP A 78 -9.68 -7.47 4.17
CA TRP A 78 -8.33 -6.98 3.92
C TRP A 78 -7.26 -7.94 4.40
N LEU A 79 -6.25 -8.14 3.57
CA LEU A 79 -5.13 -9.02 3.85
C LEU A 79 -4.31 -8.54 5.06
N PRO A 80 -3.78 -9.46 5.88
CA PRO A 80 -3.42 -9.18 7.27
C PRO A 80 -2.05 -8.50 7.47
N LEU A 81 -1.15 -8.46 6.46
CA LEU A 81 0.24 -8.03 6.68
C LEU A 81 0.34 -6.60 7.21
N GLN A 82 -0.46 -5.68 6.67
CA GLN A 82 -0.48 -4.30 7.12
C GLN A 82 -0.94 -4.20 8.58
N HIS A 83 -2.01 -4.91 8.94
CA HIS A 83 -2.52 -4.92 10.31
C HIS A 83 -1.48 -5.48 11.29
N ALA A 84 -0.83 -6.59 10.92
CA ALA A 84 0.24 -7.19 11.72
C ALA A 84 1.43 -6.22 11.90
N ALA A 85 1.81 -5.47 10.86
CA ALA A 85 2.87 -4.47 10.94
C ALA A 85 2.52 -3.28 11.86
N MET A 86 1.24 -2.99 12.09
CA MET A 86 0.77 -1.93 12.98
C MET A 86 0.71 -2.36 14.45
N LEU A 87 0.64 -3.66 14.77
CA LEU A 87 0.43 -4.15 16.13
C LEU A 87 1.36 -3.55 17.19
N PRO A 88 2.69 -3.41 16.96
CA PRO A 88 3.58 -2.82 17.95
C PRO A 88 3.27 -1.35 18.28
N PHE A 89 2.63 -0.64 17.37
CA PHE A 89 2.40 0.81 17.46
C PHE A 89 1.00 1.15 17.96
N VAL A 90 -0.02 0.36 17.58
CA VAL A 90 -1.41 0.59 18.02
C VAL A 90 -1.62 0.32 19.51
N TRP A 91 -0.66 -0.35 20.18
CA TRP A 91 -0.66 -0.53 21.63
C TRP A 91 -0.62 0.81 22.38
N ASN A 92 0.08 1.78 21.82
CA ASN A 92 0.13 3.13 22.38
C ASN A 92 -1.11 3.94 21.98
N ASN A 93 -1.92 4.33 22.96
CA ASN A 93 -3.17 5.05 22.74
C ASN A 93 -2.98 6.36 21.96
N ARG A 94 -1.90 7.12 22.21
CA ARG A 94 -1.65 8.39 21.50
C ARG A 94 -1.33 8.13 20.01
N LEU A 95 -0.51 7.11 19.73
CA LEU A 95 -0.19 6.73 18.34
C LEU A 95 -1.42 6.19 17.61
N TRP A 96 -2.27 5.41 18.29
CA TRP A 96 -3.53 4.92 17.75
C TRP A 96 -4.50 6.06 17.44
N GLN A 97 -4.80 6.92 18.44
CA GLN A 97 -5.75 8.01 18.29
C GLN A 97 -5.33 9.02 17.21
N SER A 98 -4.04 9.33 17.11
CA SER A 98 -3.51 10.26 16.10
C SER A 98 -3.44 9.69 14.69
N GLY A 99 -3.47 8.36 14.52
CA GLY A 99 -3.24 7.71 13.23
C GLY A 99 -1.77 7.39 12.94
N ILE A 100 -0.82 7.91 13.71
CA ILE A 100 0.63 7.71 13.51
C ILE A 100 1.01 6.22 13.56
N ALA A 101 0.34 5.42 14.40
CA ALA A 101 0.57 3.97 14.45
C ALA A 101 0.42 3.30 13.08
N GLY A 102 -0.53 3.76 12.27
CA GLY A 102 -0.74 3.25 10.91
C GLY A 102 0.23 3.81 9.88
N SER A 103 0.73 5.03 10.10
CA SER A 103 1.69 5.67 9.19
C SER A 103 3.07 5.01 9.23
N ILE A 104 3.54 4.52 10.39
CA ILE A 104 4.90 4.00 10.56
C ILE A 104 5.23 2.88 9.56
N PRO A 105 4.42 1.81 9.39
CA PRO A 105 4.70 0.79 8.38
C PRO A 105 4.77 1.34 6.94
N SER A 106 3.88 2.28 6.59
CA SER A 106 3.86 2.92 5.27
C SER A 106 5.08 3.79 5.03
N MET A 107 5.59 4.49 6.06
CA MET A 107 6.84 5.28 6.02
C MET A 107 8.06 4.40 5.79
N ILE A 108 8.15 3.27 6.50
CA ILE A 108 9.24 2.30 6.29
C ILE A 108 9.20 1.78 4.86
N ALA A 109 8.02 1.41 4.37
CA ALA A 109 7.82 0.94 3.01
C ALA A 109 8.17 2.00 1.96
N TYR A 110 7.86 3.28 2.20
CA TYR A 110 8.27 4.39 1.33
C TYR A 110 9.79 4.48 1.19
N VAL A 111 10.53 4.42 2.29
CA VAL A 111 12.00 4.44 2.28
C VAL A 111 12.55 3.22 1.53
N LEU A 112 12.03 2.03 1.82
CA LEU A 112 12.42 0.80 1.14
C LEU A 112 12.07 0.84 -0.35
N GLY A 113 10.93 1.39 -0.73
CA GLY A 113 10.53 1.58 -2.13
C GLY A 113 11.49 2.49 -2.90
N GLY A 114 11.89 3.63 -2.30
CA GLY A 114 12.89 4.52 -2.87
C GLY A 114 14.25 3.87 -3.06
N LEU A 115 14.73 3.12 -2.07
CA LEU A 115 15.96 2.31 -2.18
C LEU A 115 15.82 1.21 -3.24
N GLY A 116 14.64 0.60 -3.35
CA GLY A 116 14.33 -0.39 -4.37
C GLY A 116 14.41 0.18 -5.79
N ILE A 117 13.85 1.37 -6.04
CA ILE A 117 13.98 2.08 -7.33
C ILE A 117 15.45 2.37 -7.64
N PHE A 118 16.20 2.88 -6.65
CA PHE A 118 17.64 3.13 -6.81
C PHE A 118 18.39 1.86 -7.25
N ARG A 119 18.15 0.74 -6.57
CA ARG A 119 18.78 -0.54 -6.92
C ARG A 119 18.31 -1.08 -8.26
N LEU A 120 17.01 -1.02 -8.56
CA LEU A 120 16.47 -1.49 -9.84
C LEU A 120 17.13 -0.78 -11.03
N VAL A 121 17.24 0.56 -10.97
CA VAL A 121 17.90 1.32 -12.05
C VAL A 121 19.39 1.05 -12.10
N ASN A 122 20.08 0.84 -10.97
CA ASN A 122 21.48 0.43 -10.95
C ASN A 122 21.70 -0.96 -11.59
N GLU A 123 20.78 -1.91 -11.43
CA GLU A 123 20.84 -3.20 -12.12
C GLU A 123 20.69 -3.05 -13.64
N LEU A 124 20.00 -2.02 -14.11
CA LEU A 124 19.82 -1.69 -15.52
C LEU A 124 20.96 -0.81 -16.09
N ARG A 125 21.81 -0.26 -15.24
CA ARG A 125 22.87 0.72 -15.57
C ARG A 125 23.89 0.27 -16.62
N PRO A 126 24.41 -0.97 -16.64
CA PRO A 126 25.39 -1.39 -17.67
C PRO A 126 24.89 -1.15 -19.09
N MET A 127 23.59 -0.98 -19.24
CA MET A 127 22.90 -0.72 -20.48
C MET A 127 22.63 0.76 -20.73
N LEU A 128 22.72 1.60 -19.70
CA LEU A 128 22.49 3.06 -19.75
C LEU A 128 23.77 3.85 -19.98
N CYS A 129 24.92 3.37 -19.51
CA CYS A 129 26.19 4.06 -19.63
C CYS A 129 27.01 3.53 -20.82
N SER A 130 27.61 4.42 -21.61
CA SER A 130 28.54 4.06 -22.68
C SER A 130 29.87 3.60 -22.06
N THR A 131 30.46 2.54 -22.62
CA THR A 131 31.80 2.05 -22.24
C THR A 131 32.92 2.75 -23.05
N THR A 132 32.61 3.83 -23.75
CA THR A 132 33.59 4.54 -24.58
C THR A 132 34.39 5.54 -23.76
N GLY A 133 35.60 5.18 -23.39
CA GLY A 133 36.82 5.93 -23.45
C GLY A 133 37.16 7.03 -22.43
N ASP A 134 36.22 7.55 -21.63
CA ASP A 134 36.50 8.60 -20.65
C ASP A 134 36.51 8.04 -19.21
N GLU A 135 37.67 7.52 -18.78
CA GLU A 135 37.86 6.97 -17.43
C GLU A 135 37.65 8.00 -16.31
N ASP A 136 37.86 9.28 -16.56
CA ASP A 136 37.74 10.34 -15.54
C ASP A 136 36.28 10.75 -15.22
N TRP A 137 35.33 10.42 -16.07
CA TRP A 137 33.93 10.84 -15.96
C TRP A 137 33.04 9.80 -15.29
N ALA A 138 33.41 8.56 -15.40
CA ALA A 138 32.63 7.41 -15.02
C ALA A 138 32.16 7.40 -13.54
N PRO A 139 32.98 7.68 -12.51
CA PRO A 139 32.57 7.44 -11.12
C PRO A 139 31.51 8.42 -10.60
N ARG A 140 31.62 9.72 -10.95
CA ARG A 140 30.79 10.78 -10.32
C ARG A 140 29.35 10.87 -10.84
N PHE A 141 29.12 10.51 -12.11
CA PHE A 141 27.79 10.59 -12.74
C PHE A 141 27.12 9.23 -12.92
N MET A 142 27.78 8.16 -12.52
CA MET A 142 27.25 6.81 -12.60
C MET A 142 25.95 6.60 -11.79
N ALA A 143 25.76 7.33 -10.68
CA ALA A 143 24.59 7.23 -9.85
C ALA A 143 23.41 8.14 -10.30
N LEU A 144 23.67 9.11 -11.20
CA LEU A 144 22.68 10.12 -11.60
C LEU A 144 21.34 9.53 -12.10
N PRO A 145 21.32 8.53 -13.00
CA PRO A 145 20.06 7.93 -13.45
C PRO A 145 19.27 7.32 -12.29
N ALA A 146 19.94 6.59 -11.40
CA ALA A 146 19.30 5.96 -10.25
C ALA A 146 18.80 6.98 -9.22
N LEU A 147 19.57 8.04 -8.97
CA LEU A 147 19.16 9.14 -8.09
C LEU A 147 17.95 9.89 -8.66
N LEU A 148 17.95 10.17 -9.97
CA LEU A 148 16.83 10.86 -10.61
C LEU A 148 15.55 9.99 -10.59
N ALA A 149 15.65 8.69 -10.89
CA ALA A 149 14.53 7.78 -10.75
C ALA A 149 13.99 7.73 -9.32
N THR A 150 14.89 7.68 -8.34
CA THR A 150 14.50 7.73 -6.92
C THR A 150 13.85 9.06 -6.57
N ALA A 151 14.34 10.18 -7.09
CA ALA A 151 13.72 11.49 -6.89
C ALA A 151 12.31 11.56 -7.49
N ILE A 152 12.10 10.99 -8.69
CA ILE A 152 10.76 10.89 -9.29
C ILE A 152 9.81 10.10 -8.39
N TYR A 153 10.25 8.99 -7.83
CA TYR A 153 9.46 8.20 -6.88
C TYR A 153 9.20 8.97 -5.58
N ALA A 154 10.27 9.44 -4.94
CA ALA A 154 10.22 9.95 -3.58
C ALA A 154 9.57 11.34 -3.44
N LEU A 155 9.78 12.23 -4.42
CA LEU A 155 9.23 13.59 -4.37
C LEU A 155 7.78 13.68 -4.89
N ASN A 156 7.17 12.54 -5.26
CA ASN A 156 5.78 12.54 -5.71
C ASN A 156 4.84 13.00 -4.58
N PRO A 157 4.08 14.10 -4.75
CA PRO A 157 3.24 14.67 -3.67
C PRO A 157 2.15 13.71 -3.18
N ASN A 158 1.62 12.88 -4.07
CA ASN A 158 0.57 11.91 -3.73
C ASN A 158 1.14 10.75 -2.91
N LEU A 159 2.34 10.26 -3.26
CA LEU A 159 3.01 9.23 -2.48
C LEU A 159 3.43 9.76 -1.10
N LEU A 160 3.92 11.01 -1.02
CA LEU A 160 4.26 11.66 0.26
C LEU A 160 3.06 11.75 1.19
N TYR A 161 1.87 12.04 0.67
CA TYR A 161 0.65 11.99 1.47
C TYR A 161 0.29 10.54 1.85
N MET A 162 0.26 9.62 0.89
CA MET A 162 -0.16 8.24 1.14
C MET A 162 0.72 7.53 2.17
N GLN A 163 2.03 7.72 2.15
CA GLN A 163 2.94 7.13 3.14
C GLN A 163 2.76 7.71 4.55
N SER A 164 2.16 8.91 4.66
CA SER A 164 1.81 9.52 5.95
C SER A 164 0.50 9.00 6.54
N THR A 165 -0.17 8.04 5.88
CA THR A 165 -1.45 7.48 6.29
C THR A 165 -1.36 5.97 6.57
N ALA A 166 -2.41 5.39 7.15
CA ALA A 166 -2.53 3.95 7.37
C ALA A 166 -2.97 3.18 6.11
N MET A 167 -2.54 3.62 4.92
CA MET A 167 -2.90 2.98 3.65
C MET A 167 -1.84 1.97 3.21
N ASN A 168 -2.25 0.95 2.45
CA ASN A 168 -1.42 -0.21 2.11
C ASN A 168 -0.69 -0.09 0.77
N GLU A 169 -1.01 0.92 -0.07
CA GLU A 169 -0.37 1.13 -1.36
C GLU A 169 1.17 1.28 -1.24
N PRO A 170 1.75 2.07 -0.31
CA PRO A 170 3.19 2.18 -0.19
C PRO A 170 3.87 0.84 0.13
N ILE A 171 3.22 0.01 0.95
CA ILE A 171 3.75 -1.30 1.37
C ILE A 171 3.79 -2.25 0.17
N TYR A 172 2.70 -2.33 -0.58
CA TYR A 172 2.62 -3.16 -1.78
C TYR A 172 3.63 -2.72 -2.85
N ILE A 173 3.70 -1.41 -3.15
CA ILE A 173 4.64 -0.86 -4.14
C ILE A 173 6.09 -1.20 -3.77
N ALA A 174 6.47 -1.11 -2.49
CA ALA A 174 7.81 -1.46 -2.04
C ALA A 174 8.11 -2.95 -2.29
N PHE A 175 7.23 -3.86 -1.90
CA PHE A 175 7.39 -5.29 -2.15
C PHE A 175 7.47 -5.61 -3.64
N PHE A 176 6.63 -4.99 -4.44
CA PHE A 176 6.62 -5.16 -5.89
C PHE A 176 7.96 -4.73 -6.53
N ILE A 177 8.47 -3.55 -6.17
CA ILE A 177 9.76 -3.07 -6.67
C ILE A 177 10.89 -4.03 -6.28
N TRP A 178 10.96 -4.46 -5.01
CA TRP A 178 12.01 -5.37 -4.55
C TRP A 178 11.91 -6.76 -5.16
N ALA A 179 10.71 -7.26 -5.43
CA ALA A 179 10.55 -8.49 -6.19
C ALA A 179 11.22 -8.39 -7.56
N LEU A 180 11.04 -7.25 -8.27
CA LEU A 180 11.67 -7.03 -9.57
C LEU A 180 13.17 -6.80 -9.47
N VAL A 181 13.68 -6.16 -8.40
CA VAL A 181 15.14 -6.05 -8.15
C VAL A 181 15.76 -7.45 -8.05
N TYR A 182 15.20 -8.33 -7.23
CA TYR A 182 15.75 -9.68 -7.04
C TYR A 182 15.53 -10.56 -8.28
N LEU A 183 14.43 -10.39 -8.98
CA LEU A 183 14.19 -11.07 -10.25
C LEU A 183 15.26 -10.65 -11.29
N GLN A 184 15.55 -9.36 -11.41
CA GLN A 184 16.59 -8.85 -12.31
C GLN A 184 17.97 -9.40 -11.93
N GLN A 185 18.31 -9.45 -10.63
CA GLN A 185 19.56 -10.03 -10.13
C GLN A 185 19.68 -11.51 -10.50
N MET A 186 18.61 -12.31 -10.30
CA MET A 186 18.58 -13.71 -10.66
C MET A 186 18.91 -13.92 -12.16
N PHE A 187 18.34 -13.08 -13.04
CA PHE A 187 18.56 -13.17 -14.49
C PHE A 187 19.95 -12.68 -14.92
N ARG A 188 20.48 -11.63 -14.27
CA ARG A 188 21.84 -11.15 -14.54
C ARG A 188 22.87 -12.23 -14.20
N LEU A 189 22.79 -12.81 -13.02
CA LEU A 189 23.65 -13.92 -12.60
C LEU A 189 23.57 -15.12 -13.52
N GLY A 190 22.46 -15.31 -14.23
CA GLY A 190 22.29 -16.36 -15.23
C GLY A 190 22.97 -16.11 -16.58
N ARG A 191 23.40 -14.86 -16.87
CA ARG A 191 24.02 -14.48 -18.14
C ARG A 191 25.56 -14.40 -18.06
N GLU A 192 26.10 -14.06 -16.90
CA GLU A 192 27.54 -13.85 -16.66
C GLU A 192 28.30 -15.18 -16.45
N GLY A 193 27.84 -16.29 -17.06
CA GLY A 193 28.35 -17.65 -16.87
C GLY A 193 29.87 -17.74 -16.95
N GLY A 194 30.53 -18.07 -15.84
CA GLY A 194 31.95 -18.40 -15.77
C GLY A 194 32.77 -17.71 -14.68
N SER A 195 32.23 -16.73 -13.96
CA SER A 195 32.94 -16.09 -12.81
C SER A 195 32.60 -16.83 -11.50
N GLN A 196 33.55 -16.83 -10.53
CA GLN A 196 33.40 -17.41 -9.18
C GLN A 196 32.15 -16.87 -8.42
N ARG A 197 31.54 -15.77 -8.88
CA ARG A 197 30.27 -15.20 -8.36
C ARG A 197 29.00 -15.94 -8.84
N ASP A 198 29.12 -16.82 -9.82
CA ASP A 198 28.04 -17.58 -10.44
C ASP A 198 27.70 -18.89 -9.70
N GLN A 199 27.81 -18.92 -8.39
CA GLN A 199 27.39 -20.08 -7.65
C GLN A 199 25.86 -20.22 -7.71
N PRO A 200 25.29 -21.42 -7.98
CA PRO A 200 23.85 -21.69 -7.95
C PRO A 200 23.19 -21.24 -6.66
N SER A 201 23.91 -21.23 -5.55
CA SER A 201 23.47 -20.67 -4.26
C SER A 201 23.12 -19.19 -4.32
N THR A 202 23.87 -18.38 -5.07
CA THR A 202 23.59 -16.92 -5.20
C THR A 202 22.33 -16.65 -6.02
N ARG A 203 22.09 -17.44 -7.08
CA ARG A 203 20.82 -17.38 -7.86
C ARG A 203 19.64 -17.86 -7.04
N GLY A 204 19.83 -18.93 -6.25
CA GLY A 204 18.82 -19.44 -5.32
C GLY A 204 18.42 -18.41 -4.29
N GLN A 205 19.37 -17.70 -3.69
CA GLN A 205 19.10 -16.62 -2.74
C GLN A 205 18.35 -15.44 -3.38
N ALA A 206 18.66 -15.07 -4.62
CA ALA A 206 17.92 -14.03 -5.33
C ALA A 206 16.48 -14.47 -5.59
N LEU A 207 16.27 -15.74 -5.97
CA LEU A 207 14.94 -16.31 -6.18
C LEU A 207 14.13 -16.37 -4.88
N GLU A 208 14.74 -16.81 -3.77
CA GLU A 208 14.13 -16.85 -2.45
C GLU A 208 13.67 -15.44 -2.01
N ARG A 209 14.56 -14.44 -2.12
CA ARG A 209 14.24 -13.04 -1.79
C ARG A 209 13.13 -12.48 -2.68
N CYS A 210 13.12 -12.82 -3.97
CA CYS A 210 12.02 -12.48 -4.87
C CYS A 210 10.70 -13.10 -4.37
N GLY A 211 10.73 -14.39 -4.01
CA GLY A 211 9.57 -15.10 -3.45
C GLY A 211 9.05 -14.48 -2.16
N ILE A 212 9.93 -14.10 -1.24
CA ILE A 212 9.56 -13.41 0.01
C ILE A 212 8.88 -12.06 -0.30
N CYS A 213 9.41 -11.29 -1.25
CA CYS A 213 8.80 -10.01 -1.63
C CYS A 213 7.43 -10.20 -2.30
N LEU A 214 7.29 -11.19 -3.19
CA LEU A 214 5.99 -11.50 -3.80
C LEU A 214 4.97 -11.98 -2.76
N ALA A 215 5.38 -12.84 -1.84
CA ALA A 215 4.53 -13.29 -0.73
C ALA A 215 4.12 -12.10 0.18
N GLY A 216 5.06 -11.18 0.50
CA GLY A 216 4.76 -9.95 1.23
C GLY A 216 3.73 -9.07 0.52
N GLY A 217 3.90 -8.86 -0.79
CA GLY A 217 2.90 -8.17 -1.62
C GLY A 217 1.55 -8.88 -1.63
N ALA A 218 1.55 -10.21 -1.75
CA ALA A 218 0.35 -11.03 -1.73
C ALA A 218 -0.37 -11.05 -0.36
N TRP A 219 0.35 -10.91 0.75
CA TRP A 219 -0.21 -10.71 2.09
C TRP A 219 -0.71 -9.29 2.35
N THR A 220 -0.41 -8.34 1.45
CA THR A 220 -0.81 -6.94 1.58
C THR A 220 -2.05 -6.60 0.74
N ARG A 221 -2.12 -7.07 -0.52
CA ARG A 221 -3.16 -6.71 -1.49
C ARG A 221 -3.46 -7.86 -2.46
N TYR A 222 -4.68 -7.90 -3.00
CA TYR A 222 -5.10 -8.94 -3.97
C TYR A 222 -4.45 -8.78 -5.35
N ASP A 223 -4.03 -7.58 -5.75
CA ASP A 223 -3.16 -7.35 -6.90
C ASP A 223 -1.78 -8.01 -6.75
N GLY A 224 -1.32 -8.18 -5.51
CA GLY A 224 -0.16 -9.01 -5.18
C GLY A 224 -0.34 -10.49 -5.54
N TRP A 225 -1.56 -11.06 -5.45
CA TRP A 225 -1.83 -12.44 -5.91
C TRP A 225 -1.65 -12.58 -7.41
N PHE A 226 -2.19 -11.61 -8.17
CA PHE A 226 -2.02 -11.57 -9.62
C PHE A 226 -0.54 -11.44 -10.01
N THR A 227 0.19 -10.54 -9.35
CA THR A 227 1.62 -10.31 -9.57
C THR A 227 2.44 -11.56 -9.26
N ALA A 228 2.19 -12.20 -8.11
CA ALA A 228 2.88 -13.41 -7.70
C ALA A 228 2.60 -14.58 -8.66
N ALA A 229 1.36 -14.74 -9.12
CA ALA A 229 0.99 -15.77 -10.08
C ALA A 229 1.70 -15.58 -11.43
N LEU A 230 1.67 -14.35 -11.99
CA LEU A 230 2.27 -14.09 -13.31
C LEU A 230 3.80 -14.21 -13.27
N ILE A 231 4.47 -13.61 -12.28
CA ILE A 231 5.92 -13.75 -12.10
C ILE A 231 6.26 -15.20 -11.76
N GLY A 232 5.43 -15.89 -10.98
CA GLY A 232 5.59 -17.30 -10.65
C GLY A 232 5.63 -18.19 -11.89
N VAL A 233 4.70 -18.00 -12.81
CA VAL A 233 4.70 -18.73 -14.09
C VAL A 233 5.99 -18.48 -14.88
N ILE A 234 6.44 -17.24 -14.98
CA ILE A 234 7.69 -16.88 -15.66
C ILE A 234 8.87 -17.59 -15.01
N VAL A 235 8.98 -17.51 -13.68
CA VAL A 235 10.06 -18.12 -12.89
C VAL A 235 10.07 -19.63 -13.08
N VAL A 236 8.92 -20.30 -12.97
CA VAL A 236 8.80 -21.75 -13.15
C VAL A 236 9.30 -22.16 -14.53
N ILE A 237 8.86 -21.49 -15.60
CA ILE A 237 9.27 -21.79 -16.97
C ILE A 237 10.78 -21.63 -17.14
N VAL A 238 11.36 -20.55 -16.63
CA VAL A 238 12.79 -20.24 -16.81
C VAL A 238 13.67 -21.17 -15.98
N VAL A 239 13.35 -21.37 -14.71
CA VAL A 239 14.13 -22.25 -13.83
C VAL A 239 14.02 -23.70 -14.29
N ALA A 240 12.85 -24.14 -14.76
CA ALA A 240 12.71 -25.48 -15.36
C ALA A 240 13.57 -25.64 -16.62
N ARG A 241 13.69 -24.60 -17.46
CA ARG A 241 14.60 -24.63 -18.62
C ARG A 241 16.06 -24.69 -18.20
N TRP A 242 16.48 -23.94 -17.17
CA TRP A 242 17.83 -24.01 -16.63
C TRP A 242 18.12 -25.38 -16.02
N TRP A 243 17.21 -25.92 -15.22
CA TRP A 243 17.32 -27.24 -14.62
C TRP A 243 17.52 -28.35 -15.66
N ARG A 244 16.79 -28.29 -16.80
CA ARG A 244 16.96 -29.25 -17.89
C ARG A 244 18.31 -29.16 -18.59
N ARG A 245 18.94 -27.99 -18.62
CA ARG A 245 20.23 -27.72 -19.26
C ARG A 245 21.42 -27.93 -18.31
N GLU A 246 21.18 -27.97 -17.03
CA GLU A 246 22.26 -28.17 -16.05
C GLU A 246 22.67 -29.64 -16.04
N SER A 247 23.96 -29.91 -16.20
CA SER A 247 24.54 -31.26 -16.21
C SER A 247 24.90 -31.77 -14.83
N GLU A 248 25.26 -30.87 -13.93
CA GLU A 248 25.73 -31.23 -12.59
C GLU A 248 24.55 -31.49 -11.63
N SER A 249 24.50 -32.69 -11.07
CA SER A 249 23.38 -33.12 -10.20
C SER A 249 23.26 -32.32 -8.90
N SER A 250 24.37 -31.80 -8.36
CA SER A 250 24.38 -30.92 -7.17
C SER A 250 23.69 -29.59 -7.47
N ARG A 251 23.99 -28.96 -8.61
CA ARG A 251 23.38 -27.69 -9.05
C ARG A 251 21.91 -27.87 -9.42
N ARG A 252 21.53 -29.00 -10.03
CA ARG A 252 20.12 -29.34 -10.27
C ARG A 252 19.32 -29.38 -8.97
N ARG A 253 19.86 -29.99 -7.92
CA ARG A 253 19.18 -30.07 -6.60
C ARG A 253 19.00 -28.68 -6.00
N VAL A 254 20.00 -27.79 -6.06
CA VAL A 254 19.89 -26.42 -5.56
C VAL A 254 18.79 -25.65 -6.31
N LEU A 255 18.77 -25.71 -7.65
CA LEU A 255 17.73 -25.05 -8.45
C LEU A 255 16.32 -25.59 -8.15
N ALA A 256 16.18 -26.91 -8.03
CA ALA A 256 14.90 -27.53 -7.69
C ALA A 256 14.41 -27.12 -6.30
N LYS A 257 15.30 -27.12 -5.29
CA LYS A 257 15.00 -26.69 -3.94
C LYS A 257 14.52 -25.24 -3.91
N SER A 258 15.27 -24.31 -4.50
CA SER A 258 14.91 -22.90 -4.53
C SER A 258 13.59 -22.64 -5.28
N LEU A 259 13.31 -23.42 -6.34
CA LEU A 259 12.03 -23.32 -7.05
C LEU A 259 10.86 -23.81 -6.19
N ILE A 260 11.03 -24.93 -5.49
CA ILE A 260 10.00 -25.47 -4.57
C ILE A 260 9.72 -24.47 -3.47
N GLU A 261 10.75 -23.91 -2.83
CA GLU A 261 10.63 -22.90 -1.78
C GLU A 261 9.90 -21.64 -2.29
N PHE A 262 10.28 -21.15 -3.47
CA PHE A 262 9.61 -20.03 -4.13
C PHE A 262 8.12 -20.31 -4.39
N VAL A 263 7.80 -21.48 -4.93
CA VAL A 263 6.40 -21.84 -5.23
C VAL A 263 5.59 -21.99 -3.94
N LEU A 264 6.14 -22.68 -2.93
CA LEU A 264 5.46 -22.87 -1.65
C LEU A 264 5.20 -21.52 -0.94
N LEU A 265 6.20 -20.63 -0.88
CA LEU A 265 6.05 -19.31 -0.27
C LEU A 265 4.87 -18.53 -0.87
N ASN A 266 4.70 -18.60 -2.18
CA ASN A 266 3.69 -17.80 -2.87
C ASN A 266 2.32 -18.51 -2.95
N ALA A 267 2.28 -19.82 -3.16
CA ALA A 267 1.05 -20.59 -3.23
C ALA A 267 0.34 -20.72 -1.87
N LEU A 268 1.10 -20.78 -0.79
CA LEU A 268 0.52 -20.89 0.56
C LEU A 268 -0.21 -19.62 1.02
N VAL A 269 0.14 -18.43 0.49
CA VAL A 269 -0.54 -17.18 0.89
C VAL A 269 -2.05 -17.23 0.60
N PRO A 270 -2.52 -17.45 -0.64
CA PRO A 270 -3.95 -17.54 -0.90
C PRO A 270 -4.59 -18.74 -0.20
N VAL A 271 -3.90 -19.87 -0.08
CA VAL A 271 -4.42 -21.06 0.61
C VAL A 271 -4.71 -20.75 2.08
N PHE A 272 -3.76 -20.18 2.81
CA PHE A 272 -3.97 -19.78 4.20
C PHE A 272 -5.07 -18.75 4.36
N TRP A 273 -5.15 -17.77 3.44
CA TRP A 273 -6.18 -16.74 3.52
C TRP A 273 -7.59 -17.30 3.28
N LEU A 274 -7.74 -18.19 2.31
CA LEU A 274 -9.01 -18.88 2.06
C LEU A 274 -9.42 -19.76 3.25
N ALA A 275 -8.50 -20.53 3.82
CA ALA A 275 -8.75 -21.33 5.01
C ALA A 275 -9.10 -20.46 6.24
N TYR A 276 -8.42 -19.32 6.42
CA TYR A 276 -8.74 -18.36 7.46
C TYR A 276 -10.17 -17.80 7.30
N ASN A 277 -10.53 -17.36 6.09
CA ASN A 277 -11.89 -16.85 5.83
C ASN A 277 -12.96 -17.92 6.11
N ASP A 278 -12.73 -19.15 5.67
CA ASP A 278 -13.64 -20.27 5.93
C ASP A 278 -13.81 -20.51 7.43
N ARG A 279 -12.71 -20.47 8.20
CA ARG A 279 -12.74 -20.66 9.65
C ARG A 279 -13.46 -19.53 10.39
N VAL A 280 -13.36 -18.27 9.91
CA VAL A 280 -13.91 -17.09 10.59
C VAL A 280 -15.38 -16.84 10.20
N SER A 281 -15.71 -16.95 8.93
CA SER A 281 -17.03 -16.59 8.40
C SER A 281 -17.84 -17.76 7.86
N GLY A 282 -17.27 -18.98 7.86
CA GLY A 282 -17.88 -20.15 7.22
C GLY A 282 -17.89 -20.07 5.68
N ARG A 283 -17.12 -19.15 5.08
CA ARG A 283 -17.08 -18.92 3.63
C ARG A 283 -15.68 -18.55 3.17
N ALA A 284 -14.99 -19.46 2.51
CA ALA A 284 -13.62 -19.24 2.03
C ALA A 284 -13.46 -17.97 1.14
N MET A 285 -14.50 -17.61 0.38
CA MET A 285 -14.53 -16.46 -0.53
C MET A 285 -15.25 -15.24 0.07
N ASP A 286 -15.28 -15.09 1.39
CA ASP A 286 -15.96 -13.98 2.08
C ASP A 286 -15.42 -12.61 1.66
N TRP A 287 -14.11 -12.50 1.44
CA TRP A 287 -13.48 -11.29 0.92
C TRP A 287 -14.06 -10.80 -0.43
N ALA A 288 -14.55 -11.71 -1.28
CA ALA A 288 -15.07 -11.39 -2.60
C ALA A 288 -16.61 -11.25 -2.61
N ASN A 289 -17.32 -12.00 -1.76
CA ASN A 289 -18.77 -12.12 -1.76
C ASN A 289 -19.44 -11.77 -0.42
N GLY A 290 -18.66 -11.46 0.61
CA GLY A 290 -19.15 -11.08 1.93
C GLY A 290 -19.73 -9.67 1.98
N PRO A 291 -20.32 -9.27 3.10
CA PRO A 291 -21.03 -7.99 3.25
C PRO A 291 -20.14 -6.76 3.09
N TYR A 292 -18.84 -6.91 3.30
CA TYR A 292 -17.85 -5.83 3.13
C TYR A 292 -17.03 -5.94 1.83
N SER A 293 -17.39 -6.87 0.94
CA SER A 293 -16.73 -7.00 -0.36
C SER A 293 -17.01 -5.79 -1.26
N ALA A 294 -16.08 -5.53 -2.19
CA ALA A 294 -16.24 -4.46 -3.18
C ALA A 294 -17.55 -4.60 -3.97
N LYS A 295 -17.97 -5.85 -4.26
CA LYS A 295 -19.23 -6.17 -4.92
C LYS A 295 -20.43 -5.73 -4.08
N ALA A 296 -20.49 -6.11 -2.80
CA ALA A 296 -21.58 -5.75 -1.91
C ALA A 296 -21.64 -4.23 -1.65
N ILE A 297 -20.48 -3.56 -1.57
CA ILE A 297 -20.41 -2.10 -1.46
C ILE A 297 -20.97 -1.45 -2.73
N ALA A 298 -20.53 -1.91 -3.91
CA ALA A 298 -21.04 -1.38 -5.19
C ALA A 298 -22.55 -1.55 -5.33
N GLU A 299 -23.10 -2.71 -4.95
CA GLU A 299 -24.54 -2.98 -5.00
C GLU A 299 -25.35 -2.05 -4.08
N ARG A 300 -24.83 -1.73 -2.89
CA ARG A 300 -25.48 -0.82 -1.93
C ARG A 300 -25.38 0.64 -2.30
N THR A 301 -24.25 1.06 -2.90
CA THR A 301 -23.98 2.48 -3.20
C THR A 301 -24.39 2.90 -4.60
N THR A 302 -24.60 1.96 -5.53
CA THR A 302 -25.03 2.28 -6.89
C THR A 302 -26.53 2.53 -6.92
N ARG A 303 -26.95 3.74 -7.30
CA ARG A 303 -28.38 4.04 -7.53
C ARG A 303 -28.89 3.23 -8.71
N ARG A 304 -30.09 2.66 -8.58
CA ARG A 304 -30.70 1.82 -9.63
C ARG A 304 -30.88 2.53 -10.96
N ASP A 305 -31.11 3.84 -10.95
CA ASP A 305 -31.36 4.66 -12.13
C ASP A 305 -30.06 5.34 -12.67
N ALA A 306 -28.90 5.10 -12.03
CA ALA A 306 -27.65 5.68 -12.50
C ALA A 306 -27.16 4.96 -13.75
N PRO A 307 -26.64 5.69 -14.76
CA PRO A 307 -26.00 5.05 -15.91
C PRO A 307 -24.82 4.20 -15.46
N PRO A 308 -24.59 3.05 -16.11
CA PRO A 308 -23.51 2.15 -15.73
C PRO A 308 -22.17 2.83 -15.86
N TYR A 309 -21.24 2.50 -14.95
CA TYR A 309 -19.86 3.00 -15.01
C TYR A 309 -19.22 2.65 -16.37
N PRO A 310 -18.55 3.60 -17.06
CA PRO A 310 -18.06 3.40 -18.44
C PRO A 310 -17.08 2.25 -18.59
N GLY A 311 -16.30 1.93 -17.54
CA GLY A 311 -15.36 0.82 -17.52
C GLY A 311 -15.99 -0.55 -17.28
N LYS A 312 -17.27 -0.63 -16.83
CA LYS A 312 -17.93 -1.90 -16.52
C LYS A 312 -18.07 -2.75 -17.80
N ASN A 313 -17.59 -3.99 -17.74
CA ASN A 313 -17.53 -4.94 -18.87
C ASN A 313 -16.71 -4.44 -20.08
N ARG A 314 -15.87 -3.41 -19.92
CA ARG A 314 -15.07 -2.81 -21.00
C ARG A 314 -13.60 -2.64 -20.57
N PRO A 315 -12.73 -3.67 -20.70
CA PRO A 315 -11.35 -3.64 -20.20
C PRO A 315 -10.51 -2.49 -20.78
N LEU A 316 -10.69 -2.15 -22.05
CA LEU A 316 -9.98 -1.04 -22.67
C LEU A 316 -10.36 0.31 -22.03
N MET A 317 -11.65 0.55 -21.79
CA MET A 317 -12.11 1.77 -21.12
C MET A 317 -11.63 1.79 -19.66
N ALA A 318 -11.66 0.65 -18.97
CA ALA A 318 -11.11 0.48 -17.62
C ALA A 318 -9.62 0.83 -17.57
N SER A 319 -8.82 0.36 -18.54
CA SER A 319 -7.40 0.72 -18.69
C SER A 319 -7.20 2.23 -18.84
N LEU A 320 -8.04 2.89 -19.64
CA LEU A 320 -7.95 4.34 -19.84
C LEU A 320 -8.25 5.12 -18.56
N TYR A 321 -9.26 4.70 -17.76
CA TYR A 321 -9.55 5.31 -16.47
C TYR A 321 -8.38 5.12 -15.49
N PHE A 322 -7.78 3.93 -15.44
CA PHE A 322 -6.62 3.67 -14.60
C PHE A 322 -5.39 4.49 -15.02
N LEU A 323 -5.06 4.50 -16.32
CA LEU A 323 -3.98 5.34 -16.86
C LEU A 323 -4.21 6.82 -16.60
N LYS A 324 -5.48 7.27 -16.68
CA LYS A 324 -5.81 8.66 -16.37
C LYS A 324 -5.64 8.96 -14.89
N ALA A 325 -6.03 8.05 -14.00
CA ALA A 325 -5.76 8.17 -12.56
C ALA A 325 -4.24 8.23 -12.29
N ALA A 326 -3.45 7.35 -12.91
CA ALA A 326 -2.00 7.36 -12.79
C ALA A 326 -1.39 8.69 -13.28
N GLN A 327 -1.87 9.22 -14.41
CA GLN A 327 -1.46 10.52 -14.94
C GLN A 327 -1.75 11.67 -13.96
N LEU A 328 -2.93 11.68 -13.35
CA LEU A 328 -3.32 12.72 -12.39
C LEU A 328 -2.53 12.63 -11.08
N ASN A 329 -2.01 11.45 -10.73
CA ASN A 329 -1.10 11.28 -9.60
C ASN A 329 0.30 11.86 -9.85
N LEU A 330 0.65 12.21 -11.08
CA LEU A 330 1.93 12.84 -11.40
C LEU A 330 1.84 14.37 -11.40
N GLY A 331 0.75 14.93 -11.91
CA GLY A 331 0.60 16.37 -12.02
C GLY A 331 -0.71 16.79 -12.65
N SER A 332 -0.88 18.10 -12.83
CA SER A 332 -2.01 18.66 -13.59
C SER A 332 -2.05 18.07 -15.01
N PRO A 333 -3.23 18.08 -15.69
CA PRO A 333 -3.41 17.39 -16.96
C PRO A 333 -2.33 17.60 -18.03
N PRO A 334 -1.78 18.81 -18.29
CA PRO A 334 -0.72 18.97 -19.28
C PRO A 334 0.58 18.28 -18.87
N TRP A 335 1.01 18.46 -17.63
CA TRP A 335 2.25 17.89 -17.12
C TRP A 335 2.20 16.37 -16.98
N GLY A 336 1.10 15.85 -16.45
CA GLY A 336 0.89 14.41 -16.38
C GLY A 336 0.88 13.74 -17.76
N ARG A 337 0.41 14.43 -18.84
CA ARG A 337 0.51 13.93 -20.23
C ARG A 337 1.97 13.87 -20.71
N VAL A 338 2.78 14.87 -20.40
CA VAL A 338 4.21 14.88 -20.73
C VAL A 338 4.92 13.72 -20.07
N MET A 339 4.68 13.51 -18.77
CA MET A 339 5.27 12.37 -18.03
C MET A 339 4.82 11.02 -18.58
N LEU A 340 3.55 10.88 -18.96
CA LEU A 340 3.05 9.66 -19.60
C LEU A 340 3.73 9.44 -20.97
N ALA A 341 3.89 10.48 -21.77
CA ALA A 341 4.60 10.35 -23.05
C ALA A 341 6.06 9.90 -22.84
N PHE A 342 6.77 10.46 -21.86
CA PHE A 342 8.12 10.00 -21.52
C PHE A 342 8.16 8.54 -21.06
N ALA A 343 7.19 8.11 -20.26
CA ALA A 343 7.09 6.72 -19.82
C ALA A 343 6.81 5.77 -21.01
N LEU A 344 5.92 6.14 -21.92
CA LEU A 344 5.61 5.34 -23.11
C LEU A 344 6.81 5.25 -24.07
N LEU A 345 7.48 6.38 -24.33
CA LEU A 345 8.69 6.41 -25.17
C LEU A 345 9.83 5.61 -24.52
N GLY A 346 10.03 5.73 -23.22
CA GLY A 346 11.00 4.92 -22.48
C GLY A 346 10.66 3.43 -22.50
N THR A 347 9.36 3.09 -22.45
CA THR A 347 8.88 1.71 -22.63
C THR A 347 9.19 1.21 -24.06
N ALA A 348 9.00 2.01 -25.08
CA ALA A 348 9.37 1.67 -26.45
C ALA A 348 10.88 1.41 -26.58
N VAL A 349 11.73 2.20 -25.92
CA VAL A 349 13.17 1.93 -25.81
C VAL A 349 13.44 0.58 -25.12
N ALA A 350 12.73 0.29 -24.00
CA ALA A 350 12.89 -0.99 -23.30
C ALA A 350 12.45 -2.17 -24.17
N VAL A 351 11.37 -2.04 -24.94
CA VAL A 351 10.89 -3.08 -25.88
C VAL A 351 11.89 -3.29 -27.02
N SER A 352 12.44 -2.21 -27.61
CA SER A 352 13.48 -2.31 -28.66
C SER A 352 14.76 -3.00 -28.21
N ARG A 353 14.97 -3.08 -26.89
CA ARG A 353 16.11 -3.74 -26.24
C ARG A 353 15.63 -4.85 -25.31
N LEU A 354 14.55 -5.56 -25.68
CA LEU A 354 13.80 -6.52 -24.85
C LEU A 354 14.68 -7.51 -24.12
N TRP A 355 15.71 -8.05 -24.79
CA TRP A 355 16.64 -9.00 -24.18
C TRP A 355 17.30 -8.49 -22.87
N HIS A 356 17.44 -7.18 -22.73
CA HIS A 356 18.10 -6.55 -21.59
C HIS A 356 17.13 -6.02 -20.53
N TYR A 357 15.97 -5.50 -20.96
CA TYR A 357 15.05 -4.73 -20.12
C TYR A 357 13.71 -5.40 -19.83
N TRP A 358 13.49 -6.64 -20.27
CA TRP A 358 12.19 -7.29 -20.16
C TRP A 358 11.63 -7.35 -18.74
N VAL A 359 12.49 -7.49 -17.69
CA VAL A 359 12.06 -7.48 -16.29
C VAL A 359 11.43 -6.13 -15.92
N SER A 360 11.99 -5.01 -16.43
CA SER A 360 11.41 -3.70 -16.15
C SER A 360 10.02 -3.52 -16.78
N LEU A 361 9.71 -4.22 -17.87
CA LEU A 361 8.36 -4.18 -18.48
C LEU A 361 7.28 -4.73 -17.55
N LEU A 362 7.64 -5.59 -16.60
CA LEU A 362 6.72 -6.09 -15.57
C LEU A 362 6.19 -4.98 -14.67
N LEU A 363 6.83 -3.81 -14.61
CA LEU A 363 6.30 -2.62 -13.91
C LEU A 363 4.92 -2.19 -14.43
N TRP A 364 4.54 -2.60 -15.66
CA TRP A 364 3.22 -2.34 -16.22
C TRP A 364 2.12 -3.34 -15.75
N MET A 365 2.46 -4.35 -14.94
CA MET A 365 1.49 -5.36 -14.48
C MET A 365 0.25 -4.77 -13.77
N PRO A 366 0.36 -3.70 -12.96
CA PRO A 366 -0.82 -3.08 -12.36
C PRO A 366 -1.85 -2.64 -13.40
N LEU A 367 -1.42 -2.19 -14.59
CA LEU A 367 -2.36 -1.81 -15.66
C LEU A 367 -3.25 -2.98 -16.08
N ILE A 368 -2.68 -4.18 -16.22
CA ILE A 368 -3.41 -5.38 -16.61
C ILE A 368 -4.39 -5.79 -15.50
N PHE A 369 -3.92 -5.82 -14.27
CA PHE A 369 -4.76 -6.15 -13.11
C PHE A 369 -5.95 -5.19 -12.99
N TYR A 370 -5.71 -3.88 -13.02
CA TYR A 370 -6.78 -2.89 -12.86
C TYR A 370 -7.72 -2.83 -14.06
N ALA A 371 -7.24 -3.11 -15.28
CA ALA A 371 -8.12 -3.27 -16.43
C ALA A 371 -9.18 -4.36 -16.20
N ILE A 372 -8.78 -5.49 -15.61
CA ILE A 372 -9.65 -6.62 -15.29
C ILE A 372 -10.51 -6.32 -14.06
N SER A 373 -9.90 -5.83 -12.98
CA SER A 373 -10.56 -5.54 -11.71
C SER A 373 -11.64 -4.45 -11.84
N ILE A 374 -11.37 -3.39 -12.57
CA ILE A 374 -12.35 -2.33 -12.86
C ILE A 374 -13.48 -2.84 -13.75
N ALA A 375 -13.14 -3.62 -14.79
CA ALA A 375 -14.14 -4.10 -15.73
C ALA A 375 -15.08 -5.14 -15.10
N PHE A 376 -14.55 -6.06 -14.29
CA PHE A 376 -15.27 -7.24 -13.82
C PHE A 376 -15.33 -7.41 -12.30
N GLY A 377 -14.45 -6.72 -11.54
CA GLY A 377 -14.28 -6.90 -10.11
C GLY A 377 -15.06 -5.91 -9.23
N SER A 378 -15.94 -5.09 -9.79
CA SER A 378 -16.72 -4.07 -9.05
C SER A 378 -15.85 -3.06 -8.27
N VAL A 379 -14.66 -2.74 -8.78
CA VAL A 379 -13.72 -1.78 -8.19
C VAL A 379 -13.55 -0.58 -9.12
N PRO A 380 -14.55 0.31 -9.28
CA PRO A 380 -14.46 1.44 -10.20
C PRO A 380 -13.43 2.48 -9.72
N ILE A 381 -12.92 3.25 -10.68
CA ILE A 381 -12.12 4.45 -10.41
C ILE A 381 -12.88 5.66 -10.94
N PHE A 382 -13.22 6.59 -10.05
CA PHE A 382 -13.84 7.85 -10.43
C PHE A 382 -12.80 8.96 -10.38
N ILE A 383 -12.75 9.76 -11.45
CA ILE A 383 -11.80 10.85 -11.61
C ILE A 383 -12.55 12.17 -11.89
N PRO A 384 -12.06 13.32 -11.41
CA PRO A 384 -12.79 14.59 -11.50
C PRO A 384 -12.89 15.14 -12.91
N VAL A 385 -12.12 14.61 -13.87
CA VAL A 385 -12.05 15.11 -15.27
C VAL A 385 -12.89 14.30 -16.25
N TRP A 386 -13.41 13.14 -15.84
CA TRP A 386 -14.29 12.28 -16.62
C TRP A 386 -15.50 11.87 -15.82
N TRP A 387 -16.60 11.52 -16.49
CA TRP A 387 -17.79 11.01 -15.82
C TRP A 387 -17.43 9.86 -14.85
N PRO A 388 -17.92 9.84 -13.62
CA PRO A 388 -18.97 10.68 -13.01
C PRO A 388 -18.45 11.98 -12.37
N PHE A 389 -17.27 12.53 -12.75
CA PHE A 389 -16.70 13.79 -12.26
C PHE A 389 -16.55 13.84 -10.74
N SER A 390 -16.15 12.74 -10.16
CA SER A 390 -16.06 12.50 -8.72
C SER A 390 -14.70 11.93 -8.36
N TYR A 391 -14.50 11.58 -7.10
CA TYR A 391 -13.25 10.99 -6.58
C TYR A 391 -13.55 9.63 -5.95
N TYR A 392 -12.97 8.56 -6.48
CA TYR A 392 -13.00 7.23 -5.86
C TYR A 392 -11.85 6.38 -6.38
N ASN A 393 -11.05 5.83 -5.48
CA ASN A 393 -9.90 4.97 -5.80
C ASN A 393 -8.85 5.61 -6.74
N VAL A 394 -8.78 6.95 -6.83
CA VAL A 394 -7.77 7.64 -7.67
C VAL A 394 -6.34 7.31 -7.21
N ARG A 395 -6.18 7.00 -5.92
CA ARG A 395 -4.93 6.55 -5.31
C ARG A 395 -4.31 5.31 -5.95
N TYR A 396 -5.12 4.41 -6.52
CA TYR A 396 -4.61 3.20 -7.20
C TYR A 396 -3.69 3.53 -8.39
N GLY A 397 -3.84 4.70 -8.99
CA GLY A 397 -2.93 5.17 -10.03
C GLY A 397 -1.46 5.30 -9.57
N LEU A 398 -1.20 5.38 -8.25
CA LEU A 398 0.16 5.38 -7.69
C LEU A 398 0.91 4.06 -7.91
N GLU A 399 0.23 2.96 -8.16
CA GLU A 399 0.89 1.68 -8.42
C GLU A 399 1.67 1.66 -9.74
N LEU A 400 1.38 2.61 -10.66
CA LEU A 400 2.21 2.87 -11.83
C LEU A 400 3.35 3.88 -11.58
N LEU A 401 3.51 4.44 -10.37
CA LEU A 401 4.61 5.37 -10.10
C LEU A 401 5.99 4.79 -10.41
N PRO A 402 6.30 3.50 -10.16
CA PRO A 402 7.56 2.89 -10.59
C PRO A 402 7.79 2.93 -12.11
N VAL A 403 6.74 2.84 -12.92
CA VAL A 403 6.81 3.01 -14.38
C VAL A 403 7.32 4.41 -14.72
N PHE A 404 6.74 5.42 -14.09
CA PHE A 404 7.12 6.83 -14.30
C PHE A 404 8.48 7.19 -13.70
N ALA A 405 8.96 6.43 -12.73
CA ALA A 405 10.30 6.59 -12.19
C ALA A 405 11.38 5.98 -13.11
N VAL A 406 11.11 4.81 -13.69
CA VAL A 406 12.12 4.03 -14.41
C VAL A 406 12.17 4.39 -15.90
N PHE A 407 11.04 4.38 -16.62
CA PHE A 407 11.06 4.49 -18.09
C PHE A 407 11.48 5.89 -18.61
N PRO A 408 11.10 7.03 -18.02
CA PRO A 408 11.64 8.33 -18.43
C PRO A 408 13.15 8.43 -18.28
N VAL A 409 13.71 7.77 -17.25
CA VAL A 409 15.15 7.69 -17.05
C VAL A 409 15.83 6.80 -18.11
N LEU A 410 15.20 5.69 -18.51
CA LEU A 410 15.67 4.88 -19.62
C LEU A 410 15.67 5.69 -20.94
N LEU A 411 14.63 6.47 -21.20
CA LEU A 411 14.56 7.37 -22.36
C LEU A 411 15.69 8.39 -22.34
N ALA A 412 15.87 9.11 -21.23
CA ALA A 412 16.92 10.13 -21.10
C ALA A 412 18.32 9.52 -21.28
N GLY A 413 18.59 8.35 -20.70
CA GLY A 413 19.83 7.61 -20.88
C GLY A 413 20.05 7.16 -22.34
N PHE A 414 18.99 6.71 -23.01
CA PHE A 414 19.04 6.35 -24.43
C PHE A 414 19.38 7.56 -25.30
N VAL A 415 18.68 8.69 -25.10
CA VAL A 415 18.95 9.93 -25.83
C VAL A 415 20.37 10.45 -25.55
N ALA A 416 20.81 10.45 -24.29
CA ALA A 416 22.15 10.87 -23.92
C ALA A 416 23.24 10.06 -24.63
N LYS A 417 23.04 8.74 -24.83
CA LYS A 417 23.98 7.88 -25.56
C LYS A 417 24.11 8.18 -27.07
N GLN A 418 23.04 8.72 -27.69
CA GLN A 418 23.07 9.05 -29.12
C GLN A 418 23.83 10.36 -29.40
N VAL A 419 24.24 11.08 -28.36
CA VAL A 419 24.85 12.40 -28.49
C VAL A 419 26.26 12.37 -27.94
N LEU A 420 27.24 12.68 -28.82
CA LEU A 420 28.67 12.74 -28.45
C LEU A 420 29.01 13.95 -27.56
N ASN A 421 28.26 15.03 -27.66
CA ASN A 421 28.52 16.26 -26.93
C ASN A 421 28.01 16.20 -25.48
N ARG A 422 28.93 16.29 -24.51
CA ARG A 422 28.68 16.27 -23.07
C ARG A 422 27.61 17.29 -22.62
N ARG A 423 27.63 18.51 -23.13
CA ARG A 423 26.63 19.53 -22.77
C ARG A 423 25.22 19.09 -23.15
N ARG A 424 25.06 18.46 -24.31
CA ARG A 424 23.76 17.92 -24.77
C ARG A 424 23.33 16.68 -23.98
N GLN A 425 24.27 15.85 -23.52
CA GLN A 425 23.95 14.73 -22.60
C GLN A 425 23.39 15.27 -21.28
N LEU A 426 24.06 16.26 -20.67
CA LEU A 426 23.56 16.92 -19.46
C LEU A 426 22.22 17.62 -19.68
N ALA A 427 22.00 18.21 -20.87
CA ALA A 427 20.73 18.84 -21.21
C ALA A 427 19.56 17.84 -21.22
N ALA A 428 19.76 16.59 -21.66
CA ALA A 428 18.72 15.57 -21.63
C ALA A 428 18.29 15.24 -20.18
N TRP A 429 19.26 15.10 -19.28
CA TRP A 429 18.97 14.87 -17.86
C TRP A 429 18.33 16.09 -17.18
N ALA A 430 18.81 17.29 -17.49
CA ALA A 430 18.25 18.55 -16.98
C ALA A 430 16.82 18.77 -17.47
N LEU A 431 16.53 18.44 -18.72
CA LEU A 431 15.16 18.51 -19.27
C LEU A 431 14.22 17.57 -18.53
N LEU A 432 14.61 16.33 -18.32
CA LEU A 432 13.80 15.38 -17.54
C LEU A 432 13.57 15.90 -16.11
N ALA A 433 14.63 16.37 -15.44
CA ALA A 433 14.51 16.94 -14.10
C ALA A 433 13.59 18.15 -14.04
N ALA A 434 13.66 19.06 -15.03
CA ALA A 434 12.77 20.23 -15.15
C ALA A 434 11.32 19.82 -15.39
N CYS A 435 11.06 18.83 -16.25
CA CYS A 435 9.72 18.31 -16.48
C CYS A 435 9.12 17.66 -15.21
N VAL A 436 9.92 16.90 -14.46
CA VAL A 436 9.51 16.32 -13.17
C VAL A 436 9.21 17.43 -12.16
N ALA A 437 10.08 18.41 -12.03
CA ALA A 437 9.87 19.56 -11.12
C ALA A 437 8.60 20.34 -11.48
N GLY A 438 8.38 20.65 -12.75
CA GLY A 438 7.15 21.30 -13.23
C GLY A 438 5.90 20.46 -12.98
N SER A 439 5.99 19.14 -13.20
CA SER A 439 4.90 18.20 -12.93
C SER A 439 4.52 18.19 -11.45
N TYR A 440 5.48 18.03 -10.56
CA TYR A 440 5.21 17.94 -9.12
C TYR A 440 4.84 19.29 -8.51
N PHE A 441 5.45 20.40 -8.99
CA PHE A 441 4.99 21.74 -8.63
C PHE A 441 3.52 21.95 -9.00
N SER A 442 3.12 21.51 -10.20
CA SER A 442 1.72 21.61 -10.64
C SER A 442 0.78 20.75 -9.78
N ALA A 443 1.24 19.57 -9.32
CA ALA A 443 0.49 18.72 -8.39
C ALA A 443 0.34 19.39 -7.01
N TRP A 444 1.41 20.00 -6.50
CA TRP A 444 1.39 20.77 -5.26
C TRP A 444 0.46 21.98 -5.34
N ALA A 445 0.56 22.76 -6.39
CA ALA A 445 -0.25 23.97 -6.59
C ALA A 445 -1.75 23.65 -6.71
N ALA A 446 -2.09 22.52 -7.34
CA ALA A 446 -3.48 22.06 -7.48
C ALA A 446 -3.99 21.32 -6.21
N GLY A 447 -3.11 21.00 -5.27
CA GLY A 447 -3.32 20.04 -4.19
C GLY A 447 -3.23 18.58 -4.69
N PRO A 448 -2.44 17.71 -3.99
CA PRO A 448 -2.30 16.31 -4.39
C PRO A 448 -3.66 15.63 -4.57
N ILE A 449 -3.85 14.90 -5.66
CA ILE A 449 -5.19 14.36 -5.99
C ILE A 449 -5.67 13.33 -4.98
N THR A 450 -4.77 12.56 -4.38
CA THR A 450 -5.09 11.62 -3.30
C THR A 450 -5.55 12.34 -2.03
N LEU A 451 -4.95 13.48 -1.68
CA LEU A 451 -5.40 14.29 -0.56
C LEU A 451 -6.77 14.95 -0.87
N ARG A 452 -6.99 15.40 -2.10
CA ARG A 452 -8.29 15.93 -2.53
C ARG A 452 -9.38 14.86 -2.47
N GLU A 453 -9.10 13.65 -2.94
CA GLU A 453 -9.99 12.49 -2.79
C GLU A 453 -10.33 12.27 -1.32
N ALA A 454 -9.33 12.19 -0.45
CA ALA A 454 -9.51 11.97 0.98
C ALA A 454 -10.36 13.07 1.63
N ARG A 455 -10.08 14.34 1.35
CA ARG A 455 -10.83 15.49 1.92
C ARG A 455 -12.28 15.52 1.46
N VAL A 456 -12.55 15.27 0.17
CA VAL A 456 -13.92 15.28 -0.37
C VAL A 456 -14.74 14.13 0.23
N ASN A 457 -14.18 12.92 0.23
CA ASN A 457 -14.92 11.71 0.64
C ASN A 457 -15.05 11.57 2.17
N SER A 458 -14.23 12.28 2.95
CA SER A 458 -14.28 12.19 4.41
C SER A 458 -15.16 13.23 5.09
N ARG A 459 -15.56 14.29 4.39
CA ARG A 459 -16.12 15.50 5.01
C ARG A 459 -17.30 15.20 5.96
N SER A 460 -18.30 14.52 5.49
CA SER A 460 -19.50 14.20 6.27
C SER A 460 -19.20 13.16 7.36
N ARG A 461 -18.42 12.11 7.03
CA ARG A 461 -17.99 11.10 8.00
C ARG A 461 -17.19 11.71 9.16
N VAL A 462 -16.21 12.57 8.88
CA VAL A 462 -15.37 13.23 9.89
C VAL A 462 -16.21 14.12 10.80
N ALA A 463 -17.22 14.80 10.27
CA ALA A 463 -18.15 15.61 11.05
C ALA A 463 -19.02 14.75 11.98
N MET A 464 -19.57 13.63 11.47
CA MET A 464 -20.37 12.69 12.27
C MET A 464 -19.52 12.04 13.37
N GLU A 465 -18.35 11.51 13.02
CA GLU A 465 -17.42 10.91 14.00
C GLU A 465 -16.98 11.92 15.07
N GLY A 466 -16.79 13.19 14.70
CA GLY A 466 -16.46 14.25 15.64
C GLY A 466 -17.59 14.56 16.61
N ALA A 467 -18.82 14.68 16.11
CA ALA A 467 -19.99 14.91 16.94
C ALA A 467 -20.26 13.74 17.92
N LEU A 468 -20.13 12.52 17.43
CA LEU A 468 -20.27 11.32 18.26
C LEU A 468 -19.14 11.21 19.28
N ALA A 469 -17.88 11.46 18.90
CA ALA A 469 -16.74 11.44 19.81
C ALA A 469 -16.87 12.46 20.95
N ASN A 470 -17.39 13.66 20.67
CA ASN A 470 -17.64 14.69 21.70
C ASN A 470 -18.65 14.24 22.77
N PHE A 471 -19.59 13.38 22.42
CA PHE A 471 -20.48 12.73 23.38
C PHE A 471 -19.73 11.60 24.14
N LEU A 472 -19.05 10.71 23.40
CA LEU A 472 -18.39 9.52 23.94
C LEU A 472 -17.30 9.84 24.96
N ILE A 473 -16.57 10.94 24.80
CA ILE A 473 -15.51 11.39 25.74
C ILE A 473 -16.07 11.64 27.16
N ARG A 474 -17.37 11.98 27.26
CA ARG A 474 -18.02 12.28 28.55
C ARG A 474 -18.54 11.03 29.26
N LEU A 475 -18.48 9.87 28.63
CA LEU A 475 -18.96 8.62 29.21
C LEU A 475 -17.99 8.05 30.25
N PRO A 476 -18.48 7.32 31.24
CA PRO A 476 -17.61 6.58 32.17
C PRO A 476 -16.69 5.63 31.40
N LYS A 477 -15.42 5.61 31.77
CA LYS A 477 -14.41 4.76 31.09
C LYS A 477 -14.71 3.25 31.17
N SER A 478 -15.52 2.83 32.13
CA SER A 478 -15.95 1.45 32.33
C SER A 478 -17.23 1.10 31.59
N ALA A 479 -17.86 2.07 30.94
CA ALA A 479 -19.15 1.86 30.26
C ALA A 479 -19.01 0.84 29.10
N THR A 480 -19.96 -0.08 29.03
CA THR A 480 -20.07 -1.01 27.90
C THR A 480 -20.97 -0.38 26.83
N LEU A 481 -20.46 -0.32 25.62
CA LEU A 481 -21.13 0.25 24.46
C LEU A 481 -21.62 -0.87 23.53
N LEU A 482 -22.82 -0.75 22.97
CA LEU A 482 -23.28 -1.53 21.83
C LEU A 482 -23.27 -0.63 20.59
N MET A 483 -22.48 -0.99 19.58
CA MET A 483 -22.32 -0.18 18.39
C MET A 483 -21.95 -1.04 17.19
N TYR A 484 -22.50 -0.74 16.03
CA TYR A 484 -22.03 -1.28 14.75
C TYR A 484 -20.79 -0.49 14.30
N GLU A 485 -19.59 -1.09 14.39
CA GLU A 485 -18.33 -0.41 14.11
C GLU A 485 -18.10 -0.14 12.62
N GLY A 486 -18.72 -0.92 11.73
CA GLY A 486 -18.54 -0.81 10.28
C GLY A 486 -18.83 0.58 9.69
N SER A 487 -19.55 1.45 10.43
CA SER A 487 -19.88 2.80 9.97
C SER A 487 -19.01 3.90 10.58
N HIS A 488 -18.81 3.90 11.92
CA HIS A 488 -18.26 5.06 12.63
C HIS A 488 -17.24 4.70 13.72
N VAL A 489 -16.43 3.65 13.51
CA VAL A 489 -15.36 3.26 14.45
C VAL A 489 -14.37 4.40 14.75
N GLY A 490 -14.20 5.35 13.82
CA GLY A 490 -13.37 6.54 14.01
C GLY A 490 -13.83 7.43 15.16
N ALA A 491 -15.10 7.39 15.56
CA ALA A 491 -15.59 8.10 16.73
C ALA A 491 -15.02 7.52 18.05
N LEU A 492 -14.97 6.19 18.15
CA LEU A 492 -14.37 5.48 19.28
C LEU A 492 -12.87 5.78 19.37
N GLN A 493 -12.16 5.73 18.24
CA GLN A 493 -10.74 6.06 18.14
C GLN A 493 -10.48 7.50 18.60
N ARG A 494 -11.24 8.49 18.14
CA ARG A 494 -11.12 9.90 18.54
C ARG A 494 -11.41 10.12 20.00
N ALA A 495 -12.43 9.43 20.54
CA ALA A 495 -12.78 9.50 21.95
C ALA A 495 -11.78 8.75 22.85
N GLY A 496 -10.91 7.92 22.30
CA GLY A 496 -9.95 7.10 23.03
C GLY A 496 -10.59 5.96 23.81
N ILE A 497 -11.75 5.47 23.34
CA ILE A 497 -12.46 4.34 23.96
C ILE A 497 -11.83 3.03 23.47
N PRO A 498 -11.26 2.21 24.38
CA PRO A 498 -10.72 0.91 24.02
C PRO A 498 -11.80 0.00 23.42
N LEU A 499 -11.50 -0.67 22.30
CA LEU A 499 -12.50 -1.48 21.59
C LEU A 499 -12.99 -2.69 22.40
N LYS A 500 -12.25 -3.11 23.44
CA LYS A 500 -12.70 -4.14 24.41
C LYS A 500 -13.94 -3.74 25.22
N HIS A 501 -14.30 -2.46 25.27
CA HIS A 501 -15.52 -1.97 25.93
C HIS A 501 -16.70 -1.85 24.97
N VAL A 502 -16.50 -2.24 23.71
CA VAL A 502 -17.54 -2.17 22.67
C VAL A 502 -17.98 -3.59 22.30
N ILE A 503 -19.29 -3.84 22.35
CA ILE A 503 -19.91 -5.00 21.78
C ILE A 503 -20.24 -4.64 20.33
N SER A 504 -19.61 -5.31 19.38
CA SER A 504 -19.75 -5.04 17.97
C SER A 504 -19.80 -6.32 17.15
N GLU A 505 -20.09 -6.19 15.87
CA GLU A 505 -20.19 -7.30 14.91
C GLU A 505 -18.93 -8.18 14.80
N ALA A 506 -17.82 -7.73 15.37
CA ALA A 506 -16.60 -8.52 15.44
C ALA A 506 -16.54 -9.46 16.66
N GLY A 507 -17.45 -9.32 17.61
CA GLY A 507 -17.43 -10.03 18.90
C GLY A 507 -18.54 -11.07 19.04
N HIS A 508 -18.53 -12.16 18.25
CA HIS A 508 -19.44 -13.30 18.41
C HIS A 508 -19.12 -14.12 19.67
N PRO A 509 -20.11 -14.63 20.42
CA PRO A 509 -21.57 -14.50 20.26
C PRO A 509 -22.18 -13.31 21.00
N ASP A 510 -21.39 -12.49 21.69
CA ASP A 510 -21.89 -11.36 22.51
C ASP A 510 -22.69 -10.34 21.66
N TRP A 511 -22.33 -10.21 20.38
CA TRP A 511 -23.01 -9.35 19.43
C TRP A 511 -24.48 -9.76 19.22
N GLU A 512 -24.72 -11.03 18.91
CA GLU A 512 -26.06 -11.55 18.68
C GLU A 512 -26.93 -11.44 19.93
N TRP A 513 -26.36 -11.75 21.10
CA TRP A 513 -27.07 -11.63 22.37
C TRP A 513 -27.41 -10.17 22.70
N ALA A 514 -26.53 -9.23 22.40
CA ALA A 514 -26.77 -7.81 22.62
C ALA A 514 -27.81 -7.23 21.64
N LEU A 515 -27.94 -7.77 20.44
CA LEU A 515 -29.01 -7.39 19.52
C LEU A 515 -30.39 -7.94 19.98
N LEU A 516 -30.41 -9.14 20.62
CA LEU A 516 -31.64 -9.72 21.17
C LEU A 516 -32.15 -8.99 22.43
N ASP A 517 -31.25 -8.45 23.26
CA ASP A 517 -31.60 -7.66 24.44
C ASP A 517 -30.56 -6.54 24.69
N PRO A 518 -30.67 -5.43 23.95
CA PRO A 518 -29.74 -4.32 24.08
C PRO A 518 -29.69 -3.71 25.49
N ALA A 519 -30.86 -3.64 26.16
CA ALA A 519 -31.02 -3.01 27.46
C ALA A 519 -30.26 -3.74 28.58
N GLN A 520 -30.17 -5.07 28.49
CA GLN A 520 -29.49 -5.89 29.49
C GLN A 520 -27.97 -5.89 29.29
N LYS A 521 -27.49 -5.82 28.04
CA LYS A 521 -26.09 -6.11 27.69
C LYS A 521 -25.20 -4.87 27.64
N ALA A 522 -25.75 -3.69 27.38
CA ALA A 522 -24.97 -2.47 27.21
C ALA A 522 -25.45 -1.32 28.12
N ASP A 523 -24.52 -0.46 28.52
CA ASP A 523 -24.82 0.78 29.26
C ASP A 523 -25.30 1.88 28.30
N TYR A 524 -24.74 1.91 27.10
CA TYR A 524 -25.12 2.83 26.02
C TYR A 524 -25.24 2.08 24.70
N ILE A 525 -26.31 2.37 23.98
CA ILE A 525 -26.64 1.77 22.68
C ILE A 525 -26.56 2.87 21.61
N ILE A 526 -25.61 2.75 20.70
CA ILE A 526 -25.36 3.69 19.61
C ILE A 526 -25.97 3.10 18.34
N ALA A 527 -27.15 3.59 17.97
CA ALA A 527 -27.94 3.11 16.87
C ALA A 527 -27.91 4.12 15.72
N CYS A 528 -27.31 3.76 14.58
CA CYS A 528 -27.34 4.59 13.38
C CYS A 528 -28.33 4.03 12.36
N GLN A 529 -29.08 4.90 11.71
CA GLN A 529 -30.16 4.53 10.82
C GLN A 529 -29.68 3.54 9.74
N GLY A 530 -30.36 2.38 9.66
CA GLY A 530 -30.04 1.33 8.69
C GLY A 530 -29.07 0.27 9.19
N ASP A 531 -28.43 0.45 10.37
CA ASP A 531 -27.59 -0.58 10.97
C ASP A 531 -28.40 -1.62 11.79
N PRO A 532 -27.79 -2.77 12.16
CA PRO A 532 -28.46 -3.78 12.99
C PRO A 532 -28.83 -3.28 14.38
N VAL A 533 -28.03 -2.39 14.99
CA VAL A 533 -28.32 -1.82 16.32
C VAL A 533 -29.53 -0.90 16.27
N TRP A 534 -29.70 -0.17 15.17
CA TRP A 534 -30.91 0.62 14.94
C TRP A 534 -32.19 -0.23 14.92
N THR A 535 -32.14 -1.37 14.26
CA THR A 535 -33.27 -2.31 14.21
C THR A 535 -33.58 -2.86 15.59
N ALA A 536 -32.54 -3.36 16.30
CA ALA A 536 -32.70 -3.85 17.67
C ALA A 536 -33.22 -2.78 18.64
N ALA A 537 -32.70 -1.55 18.56
CA ALA A 537 -33.17 -0.44 19.39
C ALA A 537 -34.62 -0.04 19.12
N LYS A 538 -35.12 -0.18 17.89
CA LYS A 538 -36.53 0.03 17.56
C LYS A 538 -37.44 -1.04 18.16
N GLU A 539 -37.04 -2.30 18.08
CA GLU A 539 -37.81 -3.44 18.62
C GLU A 539 -37.90 -3.35 20.14
N HIS A 540 -36.86 -2.86 20.81
CA HIS A 540 -36.80 -2.71 22.27
C HIS A 540 -37.03 -1.27 22.76
N ARG A 541 -37.69 -0.43 21.97
CA ARG A 541 -37.83 1.02 22.24
C ARG A 541 -38.47 1.34 23.61
N SER A 542 -39.39 0.51 24.11
CA SER A 542 -40.02 0.70 25.41
C SER A 542 -39.09 0.53 26.61
N GLN A 543 -37.93 -0.11 26.41
CA GLN A 543 -36.91 -0.37 27.44
C GLN A 543 -35.76 0.66 27.41
N LEU A 544 -35.79 1.61 26.47
CA LEU A 544 -34.69 2.51 26.18
C LEU A 544 -35.11 3.99 26.28
N ASN A 545 -34.26 4.78 26.93
CA ASN A 545 -34.34 6.25 26.97
C ASN A 545 -33.36 6.86 25.93
N GLU A 546 -33.87 7.77 25.12
CA GLU A 546 -33.06 8.55 24.18
C GLU A 546 -32.24 9.60 24.95
N VAL A 547 -30.93 9.60 24.80
CA VAL A 547 -30.01 10.54 25.45
C VAL A 547 -29.68 11.69 24.52
N ILE A 548 -29.31 11.38 23.27
CA ILE A 548 -28.96 12.37 22.24
C ILE A 548 -29.26 11.82 20.86
N SER A 549 -29.66 12.73 19.97
CA SER A 549 -29.77 12.46 18.53
C SER A 549 -28.77 13.33 17.77
N ILE A 550 -27.94 12.68 16.95
CA ILE A 550 -26.90 13.31 16.14
C ILE A 550 -27.30 13.21 14.67
N MET A 551 -27.35 14.35 14.00
CA MET A 551 -27.66 14.45 12.58
C MET A 551 -26.62 15.33 11.89
N VAL A 552 -26.00 14.81 10.82
CA VAL A 552 -25.03 15.52 9.99
C VAL A 552 -25.47 15.37 8.53
N PRO A 553 -25.37 16.41 7.71
CA PRO A 553 -25.68 16.32 6.28
C PRO A 553 -24.90 15.18 5.61
N ASP A 554 -25.54 14.46 4.72
CA ASP A 554 -25.00 13.31 3.98
C ASP A 554 -24.53 12.13 4.87
N GLN A 555 -25.05 12.02 6.10
CA GLN A 555 -24.86 10.88 6.99
C GLN A 555 -26.22 10.42 7.56
N GLU A 556 -26.30 9.13 7.89
CA GLU A 556 -27.42 8.56 8.58
C GLU A 556 -27.54 9.16 9.99
N ARG A 557 -28.79 9.35 10.44
CA ARG A 557 -29.07 9.79 11.81
C ARG A 557 -28.60 8.74 12.81
N CYS A 558 -27.80 9.12 13.81
CA CYS A 558 -27.43 8.26 14.93
C CYS A 558 -28.11 8.75 16.22
N ILE A 559 -28.64 7.80 16.99
CA ILE A 559 -29.26 8.06 18.30
C ILE A 559 -28.51 7.23 19.33
N VAL A 560 -28.22 7.86 20.47
CA VAL A 560 -27.66 7.16 21.63
C VAL A 560 -28.76 6.94 22.64
N TYR A 561 -28.90 5.71 23.09
CA TYR A 561 -29.85 5.30 24.11
C TYR A 561 -29.14 4.79 25.36
N THR A 562 -29.86 4.85 26.50
CA THR A 562 -29.55 4.13 27.74
C THR A 562 -30.72 3.26 28.14
N PRO A 563 -30.53 2.13 28.84
CA PRO A 563 -31.59 1.35 29.43
C PRO A 563 -32.44 2.16 30.43
N ASN A 564 -33.73 1.91 30.50
CA ASN A 564 -34.62 2.53 31.50
C ASN A 564 -34.13 2.24 32.92
N GLY A 565 -34.18 3.25 33.81
CA GLY A 565 -33.73 3.12 35.20
C GLY A 565 -32.21 3.34 35.43
N ARG A 566 -31.42 3.43 34.36
CA ARG A 566 -30.02 3.91 34.47
C ARG A 566 -29.99 5.43 34.25
N SER A 567 -29.53 6.18 35.24
CA SER A 567 -29.38 7.63 35.09
C SER A 567 -28.24 7.91 34.11
N ALA A 568 -28.56 8.56 32.99
CA ALA A 568 -27.57 9.15 32.09
C ALA A 568 -26.96 10.37 32.81
N SER A 569 -26.00 10.15 33.72
CA SER A 569 -25.20 11.24 34.26
C SER A 569 -23.91 11.35 33.46
N PRO A 570 -23.82 12.26 32.45
CA PRO A 570 -22.54 12.67 31.91
C PRO A 570 -21.77 13.28 33.08
N GLN A 571 -20.57 12.81 33.34
CA GLN A 571 -19.68 13.52 34.28
C GLN A 571 -19.49 14.93 33.71
N THR A 572 -19.96 15.94 34.44
CA THR A 572 -19.57 17.34 34.20
C THR A 572 -18.05 17.44 34.29
N PRO A 573 -17.38 18.17 33.38
CA PRO A 573 -15.93 18.27 33.32
C PRO A 573 -15.31 18.82 34.57
#